data_c9ff278a8ecdd78656bc1bc068daa36d
#
_entry.id   c9ff278a8ecdd78656bc1bc068daa36d
#
_cell.length_a   1.000
_cell.length_b   1.000
_cell.length_c   1.000
_cell.angle_alpha   90.00
_cell.angle_beta   90.00
_cell.angle_gamma   90.00
#
_symmetry.space_group_name_H-M   'P 1'
#
loop_
_entity.id
_entity.type
_entity.pdbx_description
1 polymer ?
#
loop_
_entity_poly.entity_id
_entity_poly.type
_entity_poly.pdbx_seq_one_letter_code
_entity_poly.pdbx_strand_id
1 'polypeptide(L)'
;NKVAENIAEFLEKGLLNGQKNKYQGVFETTNLVTSASAKDIIADELIDVQMTVPQQFQQNACWIMNKETLAQIRKLKDNEGNYLLNRDITKEFGWELLGKPVYVSENAPKIAASATTIVYGDMSGLYVKLANAMEINVLLEKYATQYAIGVCGYTEFDSKIVESQKIAGLKMKAA
;
A
#
# COMPACT_ATOMS: atom_id res chain seq x y z
N ASN A 1 -2.71 -11.30 -20.41
CA ASN A 1 -2.63 -10.10 -21.26
C ASN A 1 -1.69 -9.08 -20.60
N LYS A 2 -0.37 -9.16 -20.96
CA LYS A 2 0.70 -8.38 -20.31
C LYS A 2 0.46 -6.86 -20.28
N VAL A 3 -0.23 -6.31 -21.27
CA VAL A 3 -0.52 -4.86 -21.30
C VAL A 3 -1.47 -4.47 -20.18
N ALA A 4 -2.52 -5.24 -19.97
CA ALA A 4 -3.47 -4.97 -18.88
C ALA A 4 -2.83 -5.16 -17.50
N GLU A 5 -1.98 -6.18 -17.34
CA GLU A 5 -1.22 -6.42 -16.11
C GLU A 5 -0.26 -5.25 -15.80
N ASN A 6 0.49 -4.79 -16.80
CA ASN A 6 1.41 -3.66 -16.62
C ASN A 6 0.66 -2.34 -16.27
N ILE A 7 -0.52 -2.13 -16.84
CA ILE A 7 -1.34 -0.95 -16.50
C ILE A 7 -1.89 -1.08 -15.08
N ALA A 8 -2.36 -2.26 -14.69
CA ALA A 8 -2.82 -2.51 -13.32
C ALA A 8 -1.70 -2.28 -12.31
N GLU A 9 -0.49 -2.79 -12.58
CA GLU A 9 0.69 -2.57 -11.74
C GLU A 9 1.06 -1.08 -11.66
N PHE A 10 0.99 -0.36 -12.78
CA PHE A 10 1.23 1.08 -12.80
C PHE A 10 0.22 1.85 -11.95
N LEU A 11 -1.07 1.53 -12.06
CA LEU A 11 -2.12 2.11 -11.25
C LEU A 11 -1.94 1.79 -9.76
N GLU A 12 -1.67 0.53 -9.43
CA GLU A 12 -1.41 0.11 -8.05
C GLU A 12 -0.24 0.88 -7.45
N LYS A 13 0.88 0.95 -8.16
CA LYS A 13 2.07 1.68 -7.72
C LYS A 13 1.78 3.18 -7.53
N GLY A 14 1.00 3.77 -8.43
CA GLY A 14 0.58 5.16 -8.34
C GLY A 14 -0.33 5.42 -7.13
N LEU A 15 -1.34 4.59 -6.92
CA LEU A 15 -2.29 4.72 -5.81
C LEU A 15 -1.64 4.47 -4.44
N LEU A 16 -0.64 3.59 -4.37
CA LEU A 16 0.09 3.35 -3.13
C LEU A 16 1.07 4.49 -2.83
N ASN A 17 1.97 4.79 -3.75
CA ASN A 17 3.11 5.68 -3.46
C ASN A 17 2.86 7.15 -3.80
N GLY A 18 1.86 7.45 -4.64
CA GLY A 18 1.64 8.79 -5.14
C GLY A 18 2.74 9.28 -6.09
N GLN A 19 2.60 10.49 -6.55
CA GLN A 19 3.62 11.23 -7.28
C GLN A 19 3.59 12.69 -6.86
N LYS A 20 4.68 13.17 -6.29
CA LYS A 20 4.81 14.53 -5.76
C LYS A 20 4.31 15.57 -6.79
N ASN A 21 3.44 16.48 -6.33
CA ASN A 21 2.81 17.55 -7.10
C ASN A 21 1.87 17.09 -8.24
N LYS A 22 1.49 15.80 -8.30
CA LYS A 22 0.52 15.32 -9.28
C LYS A 22 -0.68 14.67 -8.59
N TYR A 23 -0.50 13.54 -7.97
CA TYR A 23 -1.54 12.79 -7.26
C TYR A 23 -0.99 12.20 -5.98
N GLN A 24 -1.86 11.98 -5.01
CA GLN A 24 -1.49 11.54 -3.67
C GLN A 24 -1.73 10.03 -3.51
N GLY A 25 -0.73 9.33 -2.98
CA GLY A 25 -0.83 7.90 -2.67
C GLY A 25 -1.26 7.66 -1.22
N VAL A 26 -1.68 6.43 -0.94
CA VAL A 26 -2.09 6.00 0.40
C VAL A 26 -0.95 6.17 1.42
N PHE A 27 0.30 5.89 1.02
CA PHE A 27 1.48 6.03 1.88
C PHE A 27 1.91 7.48 2.13
N GLU A 28 1.28 8.45 1.45
CA GLU A 28 1.47 9.89 1.70
C GLU A 28 0.47 10.46 2.72
N THR A 29 -0.14 9.62 3.54
CA THR A 29 -1.04 10.07 4.62
C THR A 29 -0.32 11.04 5.55
N THR A 30 -1.07 12.01 6.08
CA THR A 30 -0.57 13.00 7.06
C THR A 30 -0.71 12.52 8.50
N ASN A 31 -1.55 11.52 8.74
CA ASN A 31 -1.79 10.94 10.05
C ASN A 31 -0.74 9.87 10.33
N LEU A 32 0.40 10.26 10.89
CA LEU A 32 1.58 9.42 11.01
C LEU A 32 1.97 9.18 12.47
N VAL A 33 2.21 7.91 12.79
CA VAL A 33 2.94 7.48 13.98
C VAL A 33 4.41 7.29 13.59
N THR A 34 5.33 7.82 14.40
CA THR A 34 6.76 7.69 14.12
C THR A 34 7.33 6.53 14.93
N SER A 35 7.99 5.59 14.24
CA SER A 35 8.67 4.47 14.87
C SER A 35 9.86 4.95 15.72
N ALA A 36 10.19 4.20 16.77
CA ALA A 36 11.36 4.42 17.61
C ALA A 36 12.68 4.07 16.89
N SER A 37 12.62 3.16 15.89
CA SER A 37 13.77 2.69 15.11
C SER A 37 13.65 3.08 13.63
N ALA A 38 14.79 3.17 12.96
CA ALA A 38 14.84 3.37 11.49
C ALA A 38 14.77 2.05 10.71
N LYS A 39 14.88 0.90 11.38
CA LYS A 39 14.97 -0.42 10.73
C LYS A 39 14.04 -1.48 11.32
N ASP A 40 13.73 -1.37 12.60
CA ASP A 40 12.95 -2.39 13.31
C ASP A 40 11.58 -1.84 13.67
N ILE A 41 10.59 -2.71 13.62
CA ILE A 41 9.19 -2.41 13.99
C ILE A 41 8.90 -3.15 15.29
N ILE A 42 8.24 -2.49 16.23
CA ILE A 42 7.85 -3.04 17.52
C ILE A 42 6.32 -3.24 17.52
N ALA A 43 5.85 -4.24 18.26
CA ALA A 43 4.43 -4.56 18.34
C ALA A 43 3.57 -3.39 18.86
N ASP A 44 4.09 -2.66 19.84
CA ASP A 44 3.40 -1.51 20.44
C ASP A 44 3.12 -0.41 19.40
N GLU A 45 4.05 -0.17 18.47
CA GLU A 45 3.88 0.80 17.38
C GLU A 45 2.72 0.45 16.45
N LEU A 46 2.46 -0.85 16.24
CA LEU A 46 1.33 -1.32 15.43
C LEU A 46 0.00 -1.04 16.15
N ILE A 47 -0.01 -1.21 17.48
CA ILE A 47 -1.16 -0.87 18.31
C ILE A 47 -1.42 0.64 18.28
N ASP A 48 -0.36 1.46 18.38
CA ASP A 48 -0.47 2.92 18.32
C ASP A 48 -1.05 3.39 16.98
N VAL A 49 -0.60 2.81 15.86
CA VAL A 49 -1.16 3.10 14.53
C VAL A 49 -2.63 2.73 14.47
N GLN A 50 -3.01 1.57 15.01
CA GLN A 50 -4.41 1.15 15.05
C GLN A 50 -5.27 2.11 15.88
N MET A 51 -4.77 2.54 17.05
CA MET A 51 -5.49 3.44 17.95
C MET A 51 -5.59 4.88 17.42
N THR A 52 -4.73 5.27 16.51
CA THR A 52 -4.78 6.59 15.86
C THR A 52 -6.01 6.75 14.96
N VAL A 53 -6.54 5.64 14.41
CA VAL A 53 -7.77 5.67 13.60
C VAL A 53 -8.99 5.60 14.50
N PRO A 54 -9.96 6.55 14.40
CA PRO A 54 -11.17 6.54 15.19
C PRO A 54 -11.97 5.24 15.05
N GLN A 55 -12.59 4.80 16.16
CA GLN A 55 -13.32 3.53 16.26
C GLN A 55 -14.38 3.34 15.16
N GLN A 56 -15.05 4.41 14.76
CA GLN A 56 -16.09 4.39 13.74
C GLN A 56 -15.59 3.92 12.36
N PHE A 57 -14.30 4.08 12.05
CA PHE A 57 -13.68 3.70 10.77
C PHE A 57 -12.95 2.36 10.86
N GLN A 58 -12.80 1.80 12.05
CA GLN A 58 -12.08 0.55 12.22
C GLN A 58 -12.83 -0.67 11.67
N GLN A 59 -14.15 -0.58 11.44
CA GLN A 59 -14.92 -1.73 10.97
C GLN A 59 -14.40 -2.27 9.63
N ASN A 60 -14.14 -1.38 8.68
CA ASN A 60 -13.66 -1.70 7.32
C ASN A 60 -12.15 -1.49 7.16
N ALA A 61 -11.43 -1.27 8.26
CA ALA A 61 -10.01 -1.01 8.19
C ALA A 61 -9.21 -2.26 7.81
N CYS A 62 -8.14 -2.04 7.07
CA CYS A 62 -7.18 -3.06 6.67
C CYS A 62 -5.74 -2.54 6.79
N TRP A 63 -4.80 -3.47 6.84
CA TRP A 63 -3.38 -3.19 6.80
C TRP A 63 -2.86 -3.30 5.38
N ILE A 64 -2.01 -2.38 4.95
CA ILE A 64 -1.29 -2.45 3.68
C ILE A 64 0.20 -2.28 3.95
N MET A 65 1.00 -3.21 3.45
CA MET A 65 2.45 -3.20 3.66
C MET A 65 3.19 -4.00 2.59
N ASN A 66 4.52 -3.81 2.55
CA ASN A 66 5.39 -4.60 1.69
C ASN A 66 5.62 -6.01 2.26
N LYS A 67 5.92 -6.98 1.41
CA LYS A 67 6.23 -8.37 1.78
C LYS A 67 7.41 -8.47 2.75
N GLU A 68 8.43 -7.64 2.60
CA GLU A 68 9.59 -7.60 3.50
C GLU A 68 9.19 -7.12 4.90
N THR A 69 8.30 -6.12 4.97
CA THR A 69 7.74 -5.60 6.23
C THR A 69 6.89 -6.66 6.92
N LEU A 70 6.02 -7.36 6.17
CA LEU A 70 5.26 -8.49 6.71
C LEU A 70 6.19 -9.57 7.28
N ALA A 71 7.29 -9.88 6.58
CA ALA A 71 8.24 -10.89 7.04
C ALA A 71 8.91 -10.49 8.37
N GLN A 72 9.15 -9.21 8.62
CA GLN A 72 9.64 -8.72 9.91
C GLN A 72 8.56 -8.84 11.00
N ILE A 73 7.34 -8.38 10.72
CA ILE A 73 6.22 -8.46 11.68
C ILE A 73 5.95 -9.92 12.08
N ARG A 74 6.04 -10.85 11.13
CA ARG A 74 5.88 -12.29 11.41
C ARG A 74 6.94 -12.87 12.36
N LYS A 75 8.10 -12.24 12.45
CA LYS A 75 9.18 -12.66 13.37
C LYS A 75 9.02 -12.05 14.76
N LEU A 76 8.09 -11.11 14.95
CA LEU A 76 7.78 -10.55 16.26
C LEU A 76 7.20 -11.65 17.16
N LYS A 77 7.77 -11.76 18.33
CA LYS A 77 7.36 -12.71 19.36
C LYS A 77 6.99 -11.96 20.62
N ASP A 78 6.09 -12.55 21.39
CA ASP A 78 5.82 -12.10 22.75
C ASP A 78 6.95 -12.52 23.71
N ASN A 79 6.82 -12.12 24.96
CA ASN A 79 7.80 -12.47 26.00
C ASN A 79 7.86 -13.99 26.30
N GLU A 80 6.86 -14.74 25.84
CA GLU A 80 6.77 -16.19 25.98
C GLU A 80 7.31 -16.94 24.74
N GLY A 81 7.70 -16.20 23.68
CA GLY A 81 8.25 -16.74 22.45
C GLY A 81 7.21 -17.10 21.37
N ASN A 82 5.92 -16.79 21.57
CA ASN A 82 4.87 -17.03 20.59
C ASN A 82 4.89 -15.94 19.53
N TYR A 83 4.58 -16.32 18.28
CA TYR A 83 4.46 -15.34 17.20
C TYR A 83 3.16 -14.52 17.34
N LEU A 84 3.28 -13.20 17.23
CA LEU A 84 2.15 -12.27 17.38
C LEU A 84 1.19 -12.29 16.19
N LEU A 85 1.70 -12.64 15.01
CA LEU A 85 0.89 -12.70 13.79
C LEU A 85 0.44 -14.14 13.52
N ASN A 86 -0.88 -14.34 13.58
CA ASN A 86 -1.50 -15.62 13.27
C ASN A 86 -1.91 -15.70 11.79
N ARG A 87 -1.72 -16.88 11.20
CA ARG A 87 -2.22 -17.20 9.87
C ARG A 87 -3.58 -17.89 9.99
N ASP A 88 -4.60 -17.28 9.47
CA ASP A 88 -5.89 -17.95 9.30
C ASP A 88 -5.87 -18.76 8.00
N ILE A 89 -5.80 -20.08 8.13
CA ILE A 89 -5.72 -21.02 6.99
C ILE A 89 -7.07 -21.10 6.24
N THR A 90 -8.15 -20.62 6.86
CA THR A 90 -9.51 -20.71 6.30
C THR A 90 -9.83 -19.56 5.36
N LYS A 91 -9.04 -18.50 5.34
CA LYS A 91 -9.24 -17.31 4.52
C LYS A 91 -8.30 -17.27 3.32
N GLU A 92 -8.81 -16.82 2.19
CA GLU A 92 -8.10 -16.69 0.91
C GLU A 92 -6.85 -15.79 1.02
N PHE A 93 -6.94 -14.70 1.80
CA PHE A 93 -5.83 -13.82 2.18
C PHE A 93 -5.48 -14.05 3.66
N GLY A 94 -4.80 -15.14 3.96
CA GLY A 94 -4.65 -15.75 5.28
C GLY A 94 -3.84 -14.97 6.32
N TRP A 95 -3.66 -13.64 6.22
CA TRP A 95 -2.95 -12.88 7.22
C TRP A 95 -3.88 -11.89 7.93
N GLU A 96 -3.96 -12.04 9.25
CA GLU A 96 -4.63 -11.09 10.13
C GLU A 96 -3.65 -10.52 11.14
N LEU A 97 -3.66 -9.20 11.28
CA LEU A 97 -2.89 -8.48 12.28
C LEU A 97 -3.86 -7.67 13.13
N LEU A 98 -3.84 -7.92 14.45
CA LEU A 98 -4.73 -7.27 15.42
C LEU A 98 -6.21 -7.34 15.02
N GLY A 99 -6.64 -8.51 14.51
CA GLY A 99 -8.03 -8.77 14.11
C GLY A 99 -8.47 -8.10 12.80
N LYS A 100 -7.51 -7.61 11.98
CA LYS A 100 -7.78 -6.96 10.70
C LYS A 100 -6.99 -7.61 9.57
N PRO A 101 -7.57 -7.65 8.35
CA PRO A 101 -6.90 -8.26 7.20
C PRO A 101 -5.65 -7.48 6.80
N VAL A 102 -4.63 -8.21 6.35
CA VAL A 102 -3.37 -7.67 5.85
C VAL A 102 -3.26 -7.88 4.35
N TYR A 103 -3.17 -6.81 3.60
CA TYR A 103 -2.87 -6.83 2.17
C TYR A 103 -1.39 -6.54 1.93
N VAL A 104 -0.79 -7.39 1.13
CA VAL A 104 0.64 -7.31 0.83
C VAL A 104 0.82 -6.93 -0.62
N SER A 105 1.59 -5.86 -0.85
CA SER A 105 1.97 -5.44 -2.19
C SER A 105 3.49 -5.27 -2.28
N GLU A 106 4.07 -5.74 -3.36
CA GLU A 106 5.49 -5.52 -3.65
C GLU A 106 5.77 -4.08 -4.08
N ASN A 107 4.73 -3.35 -4.52
CA ASN A 107 4.79 -1.94 -4.88
C ASN A 107 4.74 -1.00 -3.66
N ALA A 108 4.38 -1.51 -2.48
CA ALA A 108 4.42 -0.73 -1.24
C ALA A 108 5.86 -0.39 -0.83
N PRO A 109 6.10 0.76 -0.17
CA PRO A 109 7.42 1.16 0.27
C PRO A 109 8.07 0.11 1.18
N LYS A 110 9.37 -0.13 0.96
CA LYS A 110 10.19 -0.96 1.83
C LYS A 110 10.60 -0.18 3.07
N ILE A 111 11.04 -0.92 4.09
CA ILE A 111 11.57 -0.32 5.32
C ILE A 111 12.82 0.49 4.98
N ALA A 112 12.73 1.79 5.17
CA ALA A 112 13.82 2.74 4.99
C ALA A 112 13.64 3.92 5.95
N ALA A 113 14.74 4.57 6.32
CA ALA A 113 14.70 5.75 7.18
C ALA A 113 13.76 6.83 6.60
N SER A 114 12.93 7.41 7.44
CA SER A 114 11.93 8.43 7.09
C SER A 114 10.82 7.98 6.12
N ALA A 115 10.78 6.72 5.71
CA ALA A 115 9.72 6.19 4.85
C ALA A 115 8.49 5.76 5.66
N THR A 116 7.29 5.95 5.10
CA THR A 116 6.08 5.34 5.61
C THR A 116 6.02 3.92 5.07
N THR A 117 6.06 2.92 5.94
CA THR A 117 6.22 1.50 5.55
C THR A 117 4.97 0.67 5.74
N ILE A 118 4.08 1.12 6.61
CA ILE A 118 2.82 0.46 6.91
C ILE A 118 1.72 1.52 6.88
N VAL A 119 0.59 1.15 6.32
CA VAL A 119 -0.64 1.94 6.38
C VAL A 119 -1.75 1.08 6.96
N TYR A 120 -2.54 1.69 7.83
CA TYR A 120 -3.74 1.12 8.44
C TYR A 120 -4.91 2.07 8.29
N GLY A 121 -6.06 1.55 7.97
CA GLY A 121 -7.29 2.33 7.96
C GLY A 121 -8.31 1.88 6.93
N ASP A 122 -9.39 2.66 6.85
CA ASP A 122 -10.43 2.50 5.84
C ASP A 122 -10.02 3.23 4.56
N MET A 123 -9.75 2.47 3.50
CA MET A 123 -9.31 2.98 2.21
C MET A 123 -10.37 3.83 1.49
N SER A 124 -11.62 3.85 1.98
CA SER A 124 -12.66 4.78 1.48
C SER A 124 -12.30 6.26 1.70
N GLY A 125 -11.29 6.55 2.52
CA GLY A 125 -10.73 7.89 2.69
C GLY A 125 -9.91 8.39 1.50
N LEU A 126 -9.46 7.49 0.61
CA LEU A 126 -8.78 7.81 -0.64
C LEU A 126 -9.80 7.91 -1.78
N TYR A 127 -9.89 9.09 -2.39
CA TYR A 127 -10.73 9.31 -3.56
C TYR A 127 -9.90 9.18 -4.82
N VAL A 128 -10.39 8.37 -5.75
CA VAL A 128 -9.72 8.12 -7.04
C VAL A 128 -10.67 8.54 -8.17
N LYS A 129 -10.18 9.36 -9.09
CA LYS A 129 -10.88 9.72 -10.31
C LYS A 129 -10.14 9.16 -11.51
N LEU A 130 -10.82 8.36 -12.31
CA LEU A 130 -10.36 7.95 -13.63
C LEU A 130 -10.97 8.92 -14.67
N ALA A 131 -10.13 9.56 -15.45
CA ALA A 131 -10.59 10.55 -16.45
C ALA A 131 -11.17 9.84 -17.67
N ASN A 132 -10.53 8.79 -18.16
CA ASN A 132 -10.96 7.99 -19.29
C ASN A 132 -10.85 6.50 -19.00
N ALA A 133 -11.66 5.72 -19.72
CA ALA A 133 -11.44 4.29 -19.79
C ALA A 133 -10.05 4.01 -20.41
N MET A 134 -9.46 2.89 -20.04
CA MET A 134 -8.19 2.45 -20.61
C MET A 134 -8.29 2.38 -22.14
N GLU A 135 -7.44 3.13 -22.83
CA GLU A 135 -7.31 3.07 -24.27
C GLU A 135 -6.10 2.24 -24.67
N ILE A 136 -6.29 1.31 -25.60
CA ILE A 136 -5.19 0.49 -26.13
C ILE A 136 -5.04 0.86 -27.61
N ASN A 137 -3.89 1.44 -27.96
CA ASN A 137 -3.55 1.81 -29.33
C ASN A 137 -2.51 0.85 -29.90
N VAL A 138 -2.80 0.33 -31.08
CA VAL A 138 -1.87 -0.53 -31.82
C VAL A 138 -1.09 0.33 -32.82
N LEU A 139 0.23 0.36 -32.67
CA LEU A 139 1.15 1.14 -33.49
C LEU A 139 1.77 0.25 -34.57
N LEU A 140 1.17 0.27 -35.76
CA LEU A 140 1.65 -0.56 -36.88
C LEU A 140 2.80 0.12 -37.63
N GLU A 141 2.68 1.43 -37.88
CA GLU A 141 3.62 2.15 -38.72
C GLU A 141 4.97 2.44 -38.05
N LYS A 142 4.95 2.76 -36.75
CA LYS A 142 6.14 3.16 -35.98
C LYS A 142 7.26 2.08 -35.96
N TYR A 143 6.89 0.82 -36.03
CA TYR A 143 7.81 -0.32 -35.97
C TYR A 143 7.80 -1.19 -37.23
N ALA A 144 7.23 -0.69 -38.33
CA ALA A 144 7.12 -1.44 -39.58
C ALA A 144 8.50 -1.88 -40.15
N THR A 145 9.52 -1.03 -40.00
CA THR A 145 10.90 -1.33 -40.45
C THR A 145 11.58 -2.44 -39.62
N GLN A 146 11.06 -2.72 -38.42
CA GLN A 146 11.57 -3.75 -37.50
C GLN A 146 10.70 -5.02 -37.52
N TYR A 147 9.71 -5.10 -38.41
CA TYR A 147 8.73 -6.18 -38.49
C TYR A 147 8.04 -6.44 -37.13
N ALA A 148 7.84 -5.39 -36.32
CA ALA A 148 7.26 -5.45 -34.99
C ALA A 148 5.98 -4.61 -34.92
N ILE A 149 5.08 -5.00 -34.03
CA ILE A 149 3.84 -4.27 -33.74
C ILE A 149 3.98 -3.69 -32.32
N GLY A 150 3.83 -2.37 -32.22
CA GLY A 150 3.79 -1.69 -30.93
C GLY A 150 2.39 -1.69 -30.34
N VAL A 151 2.26 -1.99 -29.06
CA VAL A 151 1.00 -1.84 -28.31
C VAL A 151 1.24 -0.84 -27.21
N CYS A 152 0.45 0.24 -27.19
CA CYS A 152 0.51 1.30 -26.20
C CYS A 152 -0.81 1.35 -25.43
N GLY A 153 -0.73 1.26 -24.12
CA GLY A 153 -1.89 1.49 -23.23
C GLY A 153 -1.79 2.86 -22.62
N TYR A 154 -2.92 3.57 -22.55
CA TYR A 154 -3.03 4.88 -21.97
C TYR A 154 -4.19 4.93 -20.97
N THR A 155 -3.94 5.51 -19.81
CA THR A 155 -4.94 5.76 -18.77
C THR A 155 -4.56 7.01 -17.99
N GLU A 156 -5.55 7.81 -17.64
CA GLU A 156 -5.38 8.99 -16.79
C GLU A 156 -6.15 8.79 -15.50
N PHE A 157 -5.48 9.02 -14.39
CA PHE A 157 -6.10 8.99 -13.08
C PHE A 157 -5.55 10.10 -12.20
N ASP A 158 -6.35 10.49 -11.22
CA ASP A 158 -5.97 11.38 -10.13
C ASP A 158 -6.44 10.77 -8.81
N SER A 159 -5.70 10.97 -7.74
CA SER A 159 -6.04 10.46 -6.42
C SER A 159 -5.66 11.44 -5.32
N LYS A 160 -6.51 11.50 -4.30
CA LYS A 160 -6.30 12.35 -3.13
C LYS A 160 -6.88 11.72 -1.87
N ILE A 161 -6.14 11.82 -0.76
CA ILE A 161 -6.68 11.51 0.56
C ILE A 161 -7.54 12.71 0.99
N VAL A 162 -8.85 12.51 1.01
CA VAL A 162 -9.83 13.53 1.42
C VAL A 162 -10.09 13.47 2.91
N GLU A 163 -10.19 12.24 3.44
CA GLU A 163 -10.45 12.01 4.86
C GLU A 163 -9.21 11.41 5.53
N SER A 164 -8.24 12.27 5.87
CA SER A 164 -6.96 11.85 6.46
C SER A 164 -7.11 11.11 7.79
N GLN A 165 -8.17 11.36 8.55
CA GLN A 165 -8.45 10.69 9.82
C GLN A 165 -8.79 9.20 9.66
N LYS A 166 -9.20 8.75 8.46
CA LYS A 166 -9.50 7.35 8.17
C LYS A 166 -8.26 6.49 7.97
N ILE A 167 -7.13 7.11 7.61
CA ILE A 167 -5.92 6.42 7.19
C ILE A 167 -4.76 6.88 8.08
N ALA A 168 -4.15 5.96 8.80
CA ALA A 168 -2.95 6.20 9.60
C ALA A 168 -1.75 5.45 8.98
N GLY A 169 -0.55 5.96 9.18
CA GLY A 169 0.68 5.36 8.69
C GLY A 169 1.75 5.23 9.76
N LEU A 170 2.58 4.20 9.66
CA LEU A 170 3.81 4.06 10.44
C LEU A 170 4.97 4.60 9.62
N LYS A 171 5.53 5.71 10.08
CA LYS A 171 6.73 6.31 9.49
C LYS A 171 7.96 5.89 10.27
N MET A 172 8.95 5.35 9.59
CA MET A 172 10.20 4.99 10.21
C MET A 172 10.97 6.23 10.65
N LYS A 173 11.72 6.13 11.76
CA LYS A 173 12.56 7.19 12.26
C LYS A 173 13.59 7.62 11.22
N ALA A 174 13.93 8.89 11.21
CA ALA A 174 15.09 9.37 10.45
C ALA A 174 16.39 8.75 10.99
N ALA A 175 17.34 8.50 10.08
CA ALA A 175 18.65 7.94 10.43
C ALA A 175 19.51 8.97 11.15
#